data_4a2274159a5851af2323fc2668340dbd
#
_entry.id   4a2274159a5851af2323fc2668340dbd
#
_cell.length_a   1.000
_cell.length_b   1.000
_cell.length_c   1.000
_cell.angle_alpha   90.00
_cell.angle_beta   90.00
_cell.angle_gamma   90.00
#
_symmetry.space_group_name_H-M   'P 1'
#
loop_
_entity.id
_entity.type
_entity.pdbx_description
1 polymer ?
#
loop_
_entity_poly.entity_id
_entity_poly.type
_entity_poly.pdbx_seq_one_letter_code
_entity_poly.pdbx_strand_id
1 'polypeptide(L)'
;MLTGMGINPYWEYNNNIPIPSERYQMLYHHLCSYQKYQDKDIKFHDYPTYGLFSSASQVQLDVSYDELIDTINIFSKLEPIKAVLFCNSLFVGENEELLCCRDMLWENSAHGINPHNVGMFNVELESIGELQAYIESLDLYCTMRNGKYVNFEPINILEYFNKETIIGEYYDNGEYKNIKLSPKLEDIKYLRPFKFENLTFRGTIEYRSVCTQPVKDSMTVGAFHLGLKHNLDKLNIILDNDQTIYHKGYNATELRKLLIRKDLPDFINKNDLYKLTKTIVDLSYEGLEKRGYGEEILLKPLYERIDERLNPAQKTLKMRNKGIELEEIVEEYSTLDD
;
A
#
# COMPACT_ATOMS: atom_id res chain seq x y z
N MET A 1 10.04 16.35 12.18
CA MET A 1 9.41 16.98 10.99
C MET A 1 8.56 15.91 10.31
N LEU A 2 7.33 16.24 9.90
CA LEU A 2 6.54 15.42 9.01
C LEU A 2 7.00 15.71 7.58
N THR A 3 7.23 14.68 6.76
CA THR A 3 7.73 14.93 5.40
C THR A 3 6.63 15.06 4.35
N GLY A 4 5.41 14.66 4.67
CA GLY A 4 4.30 14.62 3.71
C GLY A 4 4.58 13.77 2.46
N MET A 5 5.51 12.82 2.55
CA MET A 5 5.94 11.93 1.46
C MET A 5 5.85 10.46 1.86
N GLY A 6 5.63 9.59 0.88
CA GLY A 6 5.47 8.16 1.09
C GLY A 6 6.78 7.38 1.28
N ILE A 7 7.91 8.04 1.17
CA ILE A 7 9.26 7.51 1.43
C ILE A 7 10.07 8.60 2.12
N ASN A 8 11.08 8.22 2.92
CA ASN A 8 12.02 9.18 3.46
C ASN A 8 12.81 9.85 2.30
N PRO A 9 12.64 11.16 2.08
CA PRO A 9 13.31 11.85 0.97
C PRO A 9 14.84 11.95 1.15
N TYR A 10 15.33 11.83 2.38
CA TYR A 10 16.76 11.87 2.73
C TYR A 10 17.33 10.47 2.91
N TRP A 11 17.00 9.56 2.01
CA TRP A 11 17.36 8.14 2.09
C TRP A 11 18.87 7.90 2.11
N GLU A 12 19.68 8.74 1.47
CA GLU A 12 21.15 8.66 1.46
C GLU A 12 21.75 8.80 2.86
N TYR A 13 21.07 9.56 3.74
CA TYR A 13 21.50 9.78 5.13
C TYR A 13 20.90 8.79 6.10
N ASN A 14 20.07 7.86 5.62
CA ASN A 14 19.41 6.87 6.45
C ASN A 14 20.38 5.72 6.74
N ASN A 15 20.68 5.51 8.01
CA ASN A 15 21.54 4.42 8.48
C ASN A 15 20.81 3.07 8.64
N ASN A 16 19.57 2.96 8.17
CA ASN A 16 18.71 1.78 8.28
C ASN A 16 18.49 1.29 9.72
N ILE A 17 18.56 2.17 10.70
CA ILE A 17 18.22 1.85 12.09
C ILE A 17 16.73 2.07 12.28
N PRO A 18 15.95 1.01 12.59
CA PRO A 18 14.52 1.16 12.84
C PRO A 18 14.25 1.87 14.17
N ILE A 19 13.05 2.41 14.32
CA ILE A 19 12.57 2.94 15.60
C ILE A 19 12.73 1.85 16.67
N PRO A 20 13.25 2.16 17.87
CA PRO A 20 13.53 1.19 18.93
C PRO A 20 12.22 0.69 19.59
N SER A 21 11.42 -0.04 18.85
CA SER A 21 10.23 -0.74 19.33
C SER A 21 10.25 -2.19 18.91
N GLU A 22 9.68 -3.07 19.71
CA GLU A 22 9.61 -4.51 19.46
C GLU A 22 9.06 -4.82 18.05
N ARG A 23 8.01 -4.08 17.62
CA ARG A 23 7.39 -4.28 16.31
C ARG A 23 8.33 -3.95 15.15
N TYR A 24 9.07 -2.86 15.24
CA TYR A 24 9.97 -2.44 14.16
C TYR A 24 11.26 -3.27 14.15
N GLN A 25 11.74 -3.69 15.31
CA GLN A 25 12.85 -4.66 15.41
C GLN A 25 12.47 -6.00 14.76
N MET A 26 11.28 -6.51 15.07
CA MET A 26 10.74 -7.72 14.44
C MET A 26 10.67 -7.59 12.93
N LEU A 27 10.10 -6.49 12.43
CA LEU A 27 9.92 -6.28 10.99
C LEU A 27 11.27 -6.11 10.28
N TYR A 28 12.21 -5.39 10.88
CA TYR A 28 13.57 -5.24 10.36
C TYR A 28 14.27 -6.61 10.25
N HIS A 29 14.19 -7.42 11.31
CA HIS A 29 14.74 -8.76 11.30
C HIS A 29 14.13 -9.65 10.19
N HIS A 30 12.81 -9.57 10.03
CA HIS A 30 12.14 -10.27 8.92
C HIS A 30 12.66 -9.80 7.56
N LEU A 31 12.75 -8.49 7.32
CA LEU A 31 13.24 -7.97 6.05
C LEU A 31 14.70 -8.36 5.79
N CYS A 32 15.56 -8.36 6.82
CA CYS A 32 16.95 -8.83 6.72
C CYS A 32 17.07 -10.32 6.36
N SER A 33 16.02 -11.10 6.57
CA SER A 33 16.04 -12.54 6.23
C SER A 33 16.16 -12.81 4.73
N TYR A 34 16.01 -11.79 3.85
CA TYR A 34 16.26 -11.91 2.41
C TYR A 34 17.63 -12.55 2.09
N GLN A 35 18.62 -12.34 2.95
CA GLN A 35 19.94 -12.91 2.82
C GLN A 35 19.95 -14.45 2.80
N LYS A 36 18.95 -15.07 3.45
CA LYS A 36 18.77 -16.54 3.47
C LYS A 36 18.19 -17.08 2.15
N TYR A 37 17.71 -16.21 1.28
CA TYR A 37 16.98 -16.57 0.06
C TYR A 37 17.69 -16.14 -1.23
N GLN A 38 18.95 -15.69 -1.16
CA GLN A 38 19.71 -15.22 -2.32
C GLN A 38 19.98 -16.33 -3.36
N ASP A 39 19.99 -17.58 -2.94
CA ASP A 39 20.17 -18.75 -3.83
C ASP A 39 18.87 -19.15 -4.55
N LYS A 40 17.74 -18.52 -4.23
CA LYS A 40 16.47 -18.73 -4.91
C LYS A 40 16.36 -17.78 -6.10
N ASP A 41 15.60 -18.14 -7.11
CA ASP A 41 15.28 -17.28 -8.26
C ASP A 41 14.29 -16.17 -7.86
N ILE A 42 14.67 -15.38 -6.86
CA ILE A 42 13.89 -14.27 -6.31
C ILE A 42 14.69 -12.99 -6.50
N LYS A 43 14.12 -12.04 -7.23
CA LYS A 43 14.73 -10.72 -7.43
C LYS A 43 14.36 -9.79 -6.27
N PHE A 44 15.31 -9.57 -5.36
CA PHE A 44 15.18 -8.55 -4.34
C PHE A 44 15.54 -7.15 -4.91
N HIS A 45 14.97 -6.12 -4.28
CA HIS A 45 15.39 -4.74 -4.48
C HIS A 45 16.77 -4.50 -3.82
N ASP A 46 17.56 -3.54 -4.36
CA ASP A 46 18.90 -3.21 -3.83
C ASP A 46 18.85 -2.68 -2.37
N TYR A 47 17.69 -2.21 -1.93
CA TYR A 47 17.42 -1.72 -0.57
C TYR A 47 16.34 -2.56 0.14
N PRO A 48 16.52 -3.88 0.35
CA PRO A 48 15.43 -4.78 0.75
C PRO A 48 14.85 -4.51 2.14
N THR A 49 15.53 -3.73 2.98
CA THR A 49 15.03 -3.29 4.30
C THR A 49 14.34 -1.94 4.26
N TYR A 50 14.42 -1.21 3.15
CA TYR A 50 13.98 0.18 3.07
C TYR A 50 12.46 0.37 3.15
N GLY A 51 11.67 -0.67 2.99
CA GLY A 51 10.23 -0.64 3.22
C GLY A 51 9.84 -0.08 4.61
N LEU A 52 10.70 -0.24 5.62
CA LEU A 52 10.52 0.33 6.97
C LEU A 52 10.49 1.85 7.02
N PHE A 53 11.09 2.51 6.03
CA PHE A 53 11.20 3.97 5.93
C PHE A 53 10.22 4.55 4.91
N SER A 54 9.27 3.73 4.48
CA SER A 54 8.14 4.11 3.68
C SER A 54 6.88 4.28 4.53
N SER A 55 5.97 5.14 4.11
CA SER A 55 4.74 5.45 4.80
C SER A 55 3.55 5.56 3.86
N ALA A 56 2.36 5.30 4.39
CA ALA A 56 1.10 5.34 3.66
C ALA A 56 0.05 6.15 4.42
N SER A 57 -0.83 6.79 3.67
CA SER A 57 -2.11 7.25 4.19
C SER A 57 -3.06 6.06 4.24
N GLN A 58 -3.37 5.60 5.45
CA GLN A 58 -4.21 4.42 5.66
C GLN A 58 -5.63 4.84 6.05
N VAL A 59 -6.61 4.18 5.45
CA VAL A 59 -8.04 4.39 5.73
C VAL A 59 -8.65 3.06 6.10
N GLN A 60 -9.46 3.04 7.15
CA GLN A 60 -10.24 1.86 7.53
C GLN A 60 -11.72 2.20 7.42
N LEU A 61 -12.45 1.41 6.65
CA LEU A 61 -13.89 1.55 6.48
C LEU A 61 -14.60 0.28 6.95
N ASP A 62 -15.72 0.47 7.62
CA ASP A 62 -16.64 -0.61 7.94
C ASP A 62 -17.27 -1.15 6.67
N VAL A 63 -17.39 -2.47 6.58
CA VAL A 63 -18.03 -3.17 5.48
C VAL A 63 -18.93 -4.24 6.04
N SER A 64 -20.18 -4.31 5.57
CA SER A 64 -21.07 -5.40 5.93
C SER A 64 -20.60 -6.73 5.32
N TYR A 65 -21.04 -7.82 5.90
CA TYR A 65 -20.72 -9.16 5.40
C TYR A 65 -21.16 -9.35 3.94
N ASP A 66 -22.32 -8.84 3.59
CA ASP A 66 -22.90 -8.99 2.25
C ASP A 66 -22.19 -8.15 1.19
N GLU A 67 -21.56 -7.03 1.59
CA GLU A 67 -20.83 -6.14 0.67
C GLU A 67 -19.32 -6.45 0.59
N LEU A 68 -18.81 -7.38 1.42
CA LEU A 68 -17.37 -7.57 1.63
C LEU A 68 -16.64 -7.92 0.33
N ILE A 69 -17.11 -8.89 -0.40
CA ILE A 69 -16.49 -9.39 -1.63
C ILE A 69 -16.52 -8.31 -2.73
N ASP A 70 -17.69 -7.72 -2.97
CA ASP A 70 -17.84 -6.65 -3.96
C ASP A 70 -16.95 -5.45 -3.62
N THR A 71 -16.89 -5.08 -2.34
CA THR A 71 -16.04 -3.96 -1.91
C THR A 71 -14.56 -4.23 -2.19
N ILE A 72 -14.05 -5.43 -1.87
CA ILE A 72 -12.65 -5.81 -2.16
C ILE A 72 -12.40 -5.75 -3.67
N ASN A 73 -13.24 -6.38 -4.47
CA ASN A 73 -13.05 -6.47 -5.92
C ASN A 73 -13.08 -5.08 -6.58
N ILE A 74 -14.06 -4.25 -6.22
CA ILE A 74 -14.24 -2.92 -6.83
C ILE A 74 -13.07 -2.00 -6.45
N PHE A 75 -12.64 -1.99 -5.18
CA PHE A 75 -11.50 -1.19 -4.78
C PHE A 75 -10.16 -1.72 -5.32
N SER A 76 -10.03 -3.03 -5.54
CA SER A 76 -8.90 -3.60 -6.28
C SER A 76 -8.87 -3.11 -7.73
N LYS A 77 -10.02 -3.10 -8.43
CA LYS A 77 -10.13 -2.51 -9.79
C LYS A 77 -9.83 -1.01 -9.81
N LEU A 78 -10.01 -0.30 -8.70
CA LEU A 78 -9.73 1.15 -8.58
C LEU A 78 -8.23 1.45 -8.42
N GLU A 79 -7.40 0.49 -8.05
CA GLU A 79 -5.99 0.70 -7.71
C GLU A 79 -5.14 1.40 -8.79
N PRO A 80 -5.35 1.15 -10.10
CA PRO A 80 -4.67 1.91 -11.15
C PRO A 80 -4.98 3.41 -11.10
N ILE A 81 -6.22 3.80 -10.84
CA ILE A 81 -6.64 5.22 -10.72
C ILE A 81 -6.07 5.84 -9.43
N LYS A 82 -6.00 5.06 -8.33
CA LYS A 82 -5.33 5.52 -7.10
C LYS A 82 -3.85 5.81 -7.36
N ALA A 83 -3.18 5.05 -8.23
CA ALA A 83 -1.81 5.35 -8.63
C ALA A 83 -1.71 6.70 -9.36
N VAL A 84 -2.61 6.98 -10.30
CA VAL A 84 -2.64 8.27 -11.02
C VAL A 84 -2.78 9.46 -10.07
N LEU A 85 -3.60 9.34 -9.03
CA LEU A 85 -3.91 10.43 -8.11
C LEU A 85 -2.91 10.59 -6.97
N PHE A 86 -2.35 9.49 -6.43
CA PHE A 86 -1.76 9.48 -5.09
C PHE A 86 -0.31 9.02 -5.02
N CYS A 87 0.37 8.78 -6.15
CA CYS A 87 1.79 8.49 -6.13
C CYS A 87 2.57 9.63 -5.47
N ASN A 88 3.34 9.30 -4.43
CA ASN A 88 4.15 10.24 -3.66
C ASN A 88 5.32 9.55 -2.94
N SER A 89 5.91 8.53 -3.55
CA SER A 89 7.09 7.86 -3.00
C SER A 89 8.19 7.73 -4.07
N LEU A 90 8.56 8.89 -4.62
CA LEU A 90 9.67 9.01 -5.54
C LEU A 90 10.98 8.77 -4.80
N PHE A 91 11.83 7.89 -5.32
CA PHE A 91 13.16 7.62 -4.78
C PHE A 91 14.16 8.53 -5.47
N VAL A 92 14.23 9.77 -5.00
CA VAL A 92 15.00 10.86 -5.61
C VAL A 92 16.47 10.49 -5.74
N GLY A 93 17.03 10.62 -6.94
CA GLY A 93 18.43 10.33 -7.22
C GLY A 93 18.75 8.84 -7.44
N GLU A 94 17.87 7.93 -7.02
CA GLU A 94 18.10 6.49 -7.15
C GLU A 94 17.20 5.84 -8.22
N ASN A 95 15.90 6.03 -8.13
CA ASN A 95 14.94 5.50 -9.08
C ASN A 95 13.80 6.47 -9.33
N GLU A 96 13.97 7.35 -10.31
CA GLU A 96 12.98 8.36 -10.69
C GLU A 96 12.02 7.88 -11.79
N GLU A 97 12.17 6.64 -12.27
CA GLU A 97 11.25 6.02 -13.21
C GLU A 97 9.93 5.57 -12.54
N LEU A 98 9.98 5.34 -11.21
CA LEU A 98 8.84 4.94 -10.42
C LEU A 98 8.36 6.08 -9.53
N LEU A 99 7.11 6.50 -9.73
CA LEU A 99 6.42 7.50 -8.91
C LEU A 99 5.93 6.93 -7.57
N CYS A 100 5.84 5.60 -7.46
CA CYS A 100 5.48 4.85 -6.26
C CYS A 100 6.48 3.72 -6.01
N CYS A 101 7.70 4.06 -5.54
CA CYS A 101 8.70 3.06 -5.18
C CYS A 101 8.28 2.18 -4.01
N ARG A 102 7.38 2.64 -3.16
CA ARG A 102 6.90 1.90 -1.99
C ARG A 102 6.33 0.53 -2.36
N ASP A 103 5.62 0.41 -3.48
CA ASP A 103 5.06 -0.86 -3.94
C ASP A 103 6.19 -1.88 -4.20
N MET A 104 7.24 -1.46 -4.93
CA MET A 104 8.40 -2.29 -5.24
C MET A 104 9.22 -2.65 -4.00
N LEU A 105 9.40 -1.70 -3.06
CA LEU A 105 10.16 -1.94 -1.83
C LEU A 105 9.55 -3.06 -0.97
N TRP A 106 8.24 -3.23 -1.00
CA TRP A 106 7.58 -4.33 -0.30
C TRP A 106 7.52 -5.60 -1.14
N GLU A 107 7.16 -5.50 -2.42
CA GLU A 107 7.04 -6.66 -3.32
C GLU A 107 8.38 -7.38 -3.50
N ASN A 108 9.47 -6.62 -3.66
CA ASN A 108 10.82 -7.15 -3.88
C ASN A 108 11.64 -7.22 -2.58
N SER A 109 11.02 -7.59 -1.49
CA SER A 109 11.64 -7.83 -0.18
C SER A 109 11.34 -9.24 0.33
N ALA A 110 11.89 -9.62 1.49
CA ALA A 110 11.54 -10.87 2.16
C ALA A 110 10.04 -11.05 2.39
N HIS A 111 9.29 -9.95 2.47
CA HIS A 111 7.84 -9.96 2.63
C HIS A 111 7.10 -10.47 1.39
N GLY A 112 7.64 -10.20 0.20
CA GLY A 112 7.09 -10.62 -1.08
C GLY A 112 7.54 -12.01 -1.57
N ILE A 113 8.27 -12.78 -0.76
CA ILE A 113 8.65 -14.17 -1.07
C ILE A 113 7.40 -15.01 -1.37
N ASN A 114 6.36 -14.85 -0.54
CA ASN A 114 5.01 -15.28 -0.91
C ASN A 114 4.29 -14.08 -1.56
N PRO A 115 4.02 -14.11 -2.88
CA PRO A 115 3.38 -12.99 -3.57
C PRO A 115 1.96 -12.70 -3.06
N HIS A 116 1.31 -13.65 -2.40
CA HIS A 116 0.02 -13.41 -1.77
C HIS A 116 0.11 -12.51 -0.53
N ASN A 117 1.28 -12.41 0.09
CA ASN A 117 1.48 -11.53 1.26
C ASN A 117 1.54 -10.04 0.91
N VAL A 118 1.67 -9.67 -0.37
CA VAL A 118 1.86 -8.28 -0.81
C VAL A 118 0.86 -7.85 -1.87
N GLY A 119 0.71 -6.54 -2.06
CA GLY A 119 -0.03 -5.95 -3.16
C GLY A 119 -1.54 -6.23 -3.14
N MET A 120 -2.13 -6.37 -4.31
CA MET A 120 -3.56 -6.64 -4.49
C MET A 120 -3.90 -8.13 -4.40
N PHE A 121 -5.18 -8.43 -4.35
CA PHE A 121 -5.65 -9.76 -4.70
C PHE A 121 -5.36 -10.00 -6.18
N ASN A 122 -4.74 -11.13 -6.50
CA ASN A 122 -4.35 -11.47 -7.87
C ASN A 122 -5.47 -12.11 -8.69
N VAL A 123 -6.62 -12.32 -8.06
CA VAL A 123 -7.85 -12.87 -8.65
C VAL A 123 -9.05 -12.06 -8.17
N GLU A 124 -10.09 -11.99 -8.96
CA GLU A 124 -11.41 -11.52 -8.54
C GLU A 124 -12.05 -12.60 -7.66
N LEU A 125 -12.54 -12.21 -6.50
CA LEU A 125 -13.15 -13.12 -5.53
C LEU A 125 -14.64 -13.31 -5.85
N GLU A 126 -15.13 -14.53 -5.85
CA GLU A 126 -16.55 -14.83 -6.09
C GLU A 126 -17.33 -15.10 -4.79
N SER A 127 -16.62 -15.37 -3.69
CA SER A 127 -17.25 -15.76 -2.43
C SER A 127 -16.37 -15.51 -1.21
N ILE A 128 -17.00 -15.52 -0.04
CA ILE A 128 -16.29 -15.51 1.25
C ILE A 128 -15.40 -16.77 1.39
N GLY A 129 -15.78 -17.90 0.82
CA GLY A 129 -14.96 -19.11 0.83
C GLY A 129 -13.65 -18.92 0.07
N GLU A 130 -13.67 -18.19 -1.05
CA GLU A 130 -12.44 -17.85 -1.79
C GLU A 130 -11.58 -16.85 -1.05
N LEU A 131 -12.17 -15.84 -0.40
CA LEU A 131 -11.44 -14.94 0.48
C LEU A 131 -10.78 -15.72 1.63
N GLN A 132 -11.46 -16.68 2.23
CA GLN A 132 -10.88 -17.55 3.25
C GLN A 132 -9.71 -18.36 2.68
N ALA A 133 -9.89 -19.02 1.53
CA ALA A 133 -8.83 -19.78 0.87
C ALA A 133 -7.62 -18.90 0.53
N TYR A 134 -7.87 -17.64 0.13
CA TYR A 134 -6.79 -16.68 -0.09
C TYR A 134 -6.04 -16.35 1.20
N ILE A 135 -6.74 -16.09 2.31
CA ILE A 135 -6.12 -15.85 3.63
C ILE A 135 -5.31 -17.08 4.06
N GLU A 136 -5.82 -18.29 3.83
CA GLU A 136 -5.14 -19.56 4.13
C GLU A 136 -3.89 -19.78 3.28
N SER A 137 -3.75 -19.09 2.15
CA SER A 137 -2.54 -19.14 1.30
C SER A 137 -1.41 -18.21 1.77
N LEU A 138 -1.67 -17.35 2.75
CA LEU A 138 -0.69 -16.40 3.27
C LEU A 138 0.34 -17.08 4.18
N ASP A 139 1.50 -16.43 4.30
CA ASP A 139 2.55 -16.86 5.22
C ASP A 139 2.54 -16.03 6.51
N LEU A 140 2.75 -16.73 7.61
CA LEU A 140 3.07 -16.17 8.92
C LEU A 140 4.59 -16.19 9.11
N TYR A 141 5.15 -15.12 9.67
CA TYR A 141 6.60 -15.02 9.90
C TYR A 141 6.95 -14.50 11.30
N CYS A 142 5.95 -14.22 12.12
CA CYS A 142 6.14 -13.79 13.50
C CYS A 142 4.94 -14.12 14.37
N THR A 143 5.17 -14.15 15.67
CA THR A 143 4.15 -14.18 16.71
C THR A 143 4.63 -13.39 17.93
N MET A 144 3.87 -13.43 19.03
CA MET A 144 4.30 -12.82 20.29
C MET A 144 4.29 -13.85 21.42
N ARG A 145 5.35 -13.85 22.20
CA ARG A 145 5.44 -14.66 23.44
C ARG A 145 6.01 -13.79 24.57
N ASN A 146 5.34 -13.77 25.72
CA ASN A 146 5.79 -13.01 26.89
C ASN A 146 6.10 -11.53 26.61
N GLY A 147 5.32 -10.87 25.75
CA GLY A 147 5.53 -9.46 25.39
C GLY A 147 6.65 -9.20 24.38
N LYS A 148 7.33 -10.22 23.89
CA LYS A 148 8.37 -10.15 22.86
C LYS A 148 7.86 -10.67 21.54
N TYR A 149 8.20 -9.99 20.44
CA TYR A 149 8.00 -10.55 19.11
C TYR A 149 9.02 -11.67 18.85
N VAL A 150 8.54 -12.75 18.29
CA VAL A 150 9.36 -13.89 17.87
C VAL A 150 9.23 -14.04 16.35
N ASN A 151 10.34 -13.90 15.64
CA ASN A 151 10.43 -14.15 14.22
C ASN A 151 10.74 -15.62 13.95
N PHE A 152 10.26 -16.12 12.81
CA PHE A 152 10.63 -17.43 12.26
C PHE A 152 10.59 -17.35 10.72
N GLU A 153 11.09 -18.37 10.06
CA GLU A 153 11.01 -18.43 8.60
C GLU A 153 9.54 -18.36 8.14
N PRO A 154 9.24 -17.57 7.11
CA PRO A 154 7.89 -17.52 6.57
C PRO A 154 7.35 -18.91 6.28
N ILE A 155 6.19 -19.21 6.82
CA ILE A 155 5.53 -20.50 6.72
C ILE A 155 4.06 -20.29 6.43
N ASN A 156 3.50 -21.05 5.49
CA ASN A 156 2.08 -21.01 5.20
C ASN A 156 1.26 -21.21 6.48
N ILE A 157 0.19 -20.44 6.62
CA ILE A 157 -0.61 -20.39 7.85
C ILE A 157 -1.21 -21.77 8.24
N LEU A 158 -1.66 -22.57 7.28
CA LEU A 158 -2.18 -23.90 7.54
C LEU A 158 -1.06 -24.86 7.98
N GLU A 159 0.10 -24.77 7.35
CA GLU A 159 1.27 -25.54 7.75
C GLU A 159 1.74 -25.13 9.15
N TYR A 160 1.73 -23.82 9.47
CA TYR A 160 2.07 -23.30 10.80
C TYR A 160 1.28 -24.00 11.89
N PHE A 161 -0.06 -24.03 11.77
CA PHE A 161 -0.92 -24.60 12.79
C PHE A 161 -0.87 -26.15 12.87
N ASN A 162 -0.32 -26.81 11.84
CA ASN A 162 -0.10 -28.25 11.84
C ASN A 162 1.23 -28.70 12.48
N LYS A 163 2.15 -27.73 12.78
CA LYS A 163 3.41 -28.07 13.43
C LYS A 163 3.25 -28.21 14.95
N GLU A 164 3.91 -29.21 15.54
CA GLU A 164 4.00 -29.31 17.01
C GLU A 164 4.85 -28.21 17.60
N THR A 165 5.94 -27.87 16.91
CA THR A 165 6.89 -26.88 17.39
C THR A 165 7.57 -26.14 16.24
N ILE A 166 7.91 -24.89 16.49
CA ILE A 166 8.65 -23.99 15.59
C ILE A 166 9.83 -23.42 16.36
N ILE A 167 10.94 -23.25 15.68
CA ILE A 167 12.10 -22.53 16.20
C ILE A 167 12.03 -21.10 15.68
N GLY A 168 12.04 -20.14 16.58
CA GLY A 168 12.04 -18.73 16.26
C GLY A 168 13.15 -18.00 16.98
N GLU A 169 13.28 -16.72 16.70
CA GLU A 169 14.27 -15.81 17.27
C GLU A 169 13.56 -14.56 17.81
N TYR A 170 13.96 -14.09 18.98
CA TYR A 170 13.48 -12.83 19.55
C TYR A 170 14.66 -11.94 19.96
N TYR A 171 14.44 -10.63 19.86
CA TYR A 171 15.45 -9.65 20.26
C TYR A 171 15.42 -9.40 21.77
N ASP A 172 16.57 -9.47 22.39
CA ASP A 172 16.72 -9.21 23.82
C ASP A 172 18.10 -8.62 24.16
N ASN A 173 18.11 -7.40 24.71
CA ASN A 173 19.32 -6.69 25.15
C ASN A 173 20.47 -6.65 24.12
N GLY A 174 20.18 -6.39 22.86
CA GLY A 174 21.19 -6.25 21.81
C GLY A 174 21.46 -7.51 21.01
N GLU A 175 20.90 -8.66 21.38
CA GLU A 175 21.14 -9.96 20.75
C GLU A 175 19.84 -10.65 20.35
N TYR A 176 19.90 -11.47 19.30
CA TYR A 176 18.83 -12.40 18.95
C TYR A 176 19.03 -13.73 19.65
N LYS A 177 17.99 -14.22 20.33
CA LYS A 177 17.99 -15.48 21.06
C LYS A 177 16.99 -16.46 20.46
N ASN A 178 17.40 -17.70 20.32
CA ASN A 178 16.51 -18.77 19.85
C ASN A 178 15.47 -19.15 20.92
N ILE A 179 14.28 -19.46 20.47
CA ILE A 179 13.17 -19.96 21.28
C ILE A 179 12.43 -21.06 20.53
N LYS A 180 12.06 -22.11 21.25
CA LYS A 180 11.15 -23.14 20.76
C LYS A 180 9.73 -22.79 21.22
N LEU A 181 8.79 -22.71 20.29
CA LEU A 181 7.40 -22.38 20.57
C LEU A 181 6.46 -23.38 19.91
N SER A 182 5.29 -23.57 20.49
CA SER A 182 4.19 -24.30 19.88
C SER A 182 3.17 -23.32 19.33
N PRO A 183 2.61 -23.56 18.14
CA PRO A 183 1.53 -22.77 17.56
C PRO A 183 0.32 -22.68 18.51
N LYS A 184 -0.31 -21.51 18.53
CA LYS A 184 -1.58 -21.25 19.23
C LYS A 184 -2.53 -20.56 18.29
N LEU A 185 -3.82 -20.86 18.37
CA LEU A 185 -4.83 -20.26 17.50
C LEU A 185 -4.80 -18.72 17.51
N GLU A 186 -4.49 -18.12 18.65
CA GLU A 186 -4.33 -16.67 18.80
C GLU A 186 -3.18 -16.06 17.97
N ASP A 187 -2.25 -16.87 17.46
CA ASP A 187 -1.13 -16.40 16.66
C ASP A 187 -1.58 -15.85 15.30
N ILE A 188 -2.76 -16.19 14.84
CA ILE A 188 -3.36 -15.61 13.64
C ILE A 188 -3.46 -14.08 13.71
N LYS A 189 -3.52 -13.48 14.90
CA LYS A 189 -3.50 -12.03 15.10
C LYS A 189 -2.19 -11.36 14.67
N TYR A 190 -1.16 -12.16 14.45
CA TYR A 190 0.16 -11.72 13.99
C TYR A 190 0.38 -11.98 12.50
N LEU A 191 -0.64 -12.43 11.77
CA LEU A 191 -0.64 -12.43 10.33
C LEU A 191 -0.54 -10.96 9.86
N ARG A 192 0.53 -10.64 9.12
CA ARG A 192 0.88 -9.26 8.75
C ARG A 192 1.19 -9.15 7.26
N PRO A 193 0.23 -9.40 6.38
CA PRO A 193 0.40 -9.19 4.97
C PRO A 193 0.53 -7.70 4.67
N PHE A 194 1.16 -7.36 3.57
CA PHE A 194 1.16 -6.02 3.01
C PHE A 194 0.18 -5.93 1.85
N LYS A 195 -1.08 -6.21 2.13
CA LYS A 195 -2.17 -6.10 1.14
C LYS A 195 -2.61 -4.66 1.00
N PHE A 196 -3.00 -4.27 -0.22
CA PHE A 196 -3.54 -2.93 -0.49
C PHE A 196 -4.94 -2.76 0.09
N GLU A 197 -5.75 -3.81 0.03
CA GLU A 197 -7.01 -3.98 0.75
C GLU A 197 -6.83 -5.13 1.75
N ASN A 198 -6.79 -4.83 3.03
CA ASN A 198 -6.56 -5.82 4.07
C ASN A 198 -7.77 -5.93 5.00
N LEU A 199 -8.39 -7.12 5.04
CA LEU A 199 -9.43 -7.40 6.02
C LEU A 199 -8.80 -7.48 7.42
N THR A 200 -9.23 -6.59 8.30
CA THR A 200 -8.72 -6.53 9.68
C THR A 200 -9.53 -7.42 10.62
N PHE A 201 -8.93 -7.80 11.74
CA PHE A 201 -9.66 -8.54 12.80
C PHE A 201 -10.79 -7.76 13.45
N ARG A 202 -10.94 -6.47 13.13
CA ARG A 202 -12.04 -5.61 13.60
C ARG A 202 -13.26 -5.64 12.68
N GLY A 203 -13.18 -6.36 11.56
CA GLY A 203 -14.25 -6.40 10.55
C GLY A 203 -14.25 -5.16 9.62
N THR A 204 -13.13 -4.43 9.55
CA THR A 204 -12.96 -3.32 8.62
C THR A 204 -12.05 -3.73 7.47
N ILE A 205 -12.19 -3.10 6.31
CA ILE A 205 -11.17 -3.14 5.26
C ILE A 205 -10.24 -1.96 5.47
N GLU A 206 -8.94 -2.24 5.56
CA GLU A 206 -7.88 -1.24 5.62
C GLU A 206 -7.29 -1.05 4.23
N TYR A 207 -7.42 0.16 3.69
CA TYR A 207 -6.82 0.60 2.44
C TYR A 207 -5.47 1.22 2.73
N ARG A 208 -4.39 0.70 2.15
CA ARG A 208 -3.02 1.13 2.45
C ARG A 208 -2.12 1.34 1.23
N SER A 209 -2.66 1.25 0.03
CA SER A 209 -1.92 1.45 -1.22
C SER A 209 -1.47 2.88 -1.44
N VAL A 210 -2.22 3.85 -0.91
CA VAL A 210 -1.95 5.27 -1.08
C VAL A 210 -0.70 5.68 -0.31
N CYS A 211 0.25 6.34 -0.99
CA CYS A 211 1.40 6.94 -0.34
C CYS A 211 0.96 8.02 0.66
N THR A 212 1.78 8.29 1.68
CA THR A 212 1.56 9.49 2.51
C THR A 212 1.49 10.71 1.63
N GLN A 213 0.49 11.54 1.83
CA GLN A 213 0.22 12.73 1.04
C GLN A 213 0.82 13.98 1.70
N PRO A 214 1.02 15.09 0.97
CA PRO A 214 1.31 16.38 1.57
C PRO A 214 0.37 16.64 2.75
N VAL A 215 0.89 17.22 3.84
CA VAL A 215 0.17 17.29 5.13
C VAL A 215 -1.19 17.97 4.98
N LYS A 216 -1.27 19.04 4.20
CA LYS A 216 -2.51 19.74 3.88
C LYS A 216 -3.55 18.91 3.14
N ASP A 217 -3.09 17.89 2.39
CA ASP A 217 -3.95 17.02 1.58
C ASP A 217 -4.26 15.69 2.31
N SER A 218 -3.84 15.52 3.56
CA SER A 218 -3.90 14.22 4.26
C SER A 218 -5.32 13.66 4.40
N MET A 219 -6.31 14.51 4.58
CA MET A 219 -7.72 14.10 4.73
C MET A 219 -8.39 13.72 3.41
N THR A 220 -7.82 14.12 2.28
CA THR A 220 -8.33 13.81 0.94
C THR A 220 -8.46 12.31 0.69
N VAL A 221 -7.54 11.52 1.24
CA VAL A 221 -7.53 10.06 1.08
C VAL A 221 -8.74 9.42 1.74
N GLY A 222 -9.05 9.84 2.98
CA GLY A 222 -10.25 9.39 3.71
C GLY A 222 -11.53 9.77 2.99
N ALA A 223 -11.64 11.03 2.57
CA ALA A 223 -12.78 11.56 1.85
C ALA A 223 -13.03 10.80 0.53
N PHE A 224 -11.97 10.57 -0.25
CA PHE A 224 -12.05 9.83 -1.52
C PHE A 224 -12.60 8.41 -1.34
N HIS A 225 -12.04 7.64 -0.41
CA HIS A 225 -12.51 6.27 -0.16
C HIS A 225 -13.93 6.23 0.40
N LEU A 226 -14.25 7.13 1.33
CA LEU A 226 -15.57 7.21 1.96
C LEU A 226 -16.66 7.58 0.94
N GLY A 227 -16.40 8.57 0.09
CA GLY A 227 -17.34 8.97 -0.96
C GLY A 227 -17.62 7.87 -1.96
N LEU A 228 -16.58 7.16 -2.40
CA LEU A 228 -16.73 6.01 -3.32
C LEU A 228 -17.46 4.84 -2.67
N LYS A 229 -17.22 4.56 -1.38
CA LYS A 229 -17.97 3.52 -0.65
C LYS A 229 -19.48 3.79 -0.69
N HIS A 230 -19.91 5.05 -0.65
CA HIS A 230 -21.32 5.43 -0.75
C HIS A 230 -21.92 5.36 -2.16
N ASN A 231 -21.10 5.14 -3.18
CA ASN A 231 -21.51 4.99 -4.58
C ASN A 231 -20.89 3.73 -5.22
N LEU A 232 -20.73 2.65 -4.42
CA LEU A 232 -19.99 1.45 -4.82
C LEU A 232 -20.52 0.83 -6.12
N ASP A 233 -21.84 0.67 -6.25
CA ASP A 233 -22.47 0.10 -7.45
C ASP A 233 -22.19 0.92 -8.70
N LYS A 234 -22.26 2.26 -8.58
CA LYS A 234 -21.95 3.15 -9.71
C LYS A 234 -20.47 3.08 -10.09
N LEU A 235 -19.58 2.98 -9.09
CA LEU A 235 -18.15 2.79 -9.30
C LEU A 235 -17.87 1.49 -10.06
N ASN A 236 -18.52 0.40 -9.65
CA ASN A 236 -18.41 -0.88 -10.34
C ASN A 236 -18.81 -0.76 -11.81
N ILE A 237 -19.97 -0.16 -12.09
CA ILE A 237 -20.45 0.04 -13.48
C ILE A 237 -19.45 0.84 -14.32
N ILE A 238 -18.83 1.88 -13.74
CA ILE A 238 -17.83 2.68 -14.45
C ILE A 238 -16.59 1.85 -14.77
N LEU A 239 -16.08 1.08 -13.81
CA LEU A 239 -14.86 0.29 -13.97
C LEU A 239 -15.08 -0.92 -14.91
N ASP A 240 -16.22 -1.60 -14.82
CA ASP A 240 -16.53 -2.76 -15.67
C ASP A 240 -16.75 -2.37 -17.14
N ASN A 241 -17.20 -1.14 -17.39
CA ASN A 241 -17.41 -0.64 -18.76
C ASN A 241 -16.24 0.21 -19.26
N ASP A 242 -15.14 0.31 -18.52
CA ASP A 242 -14.03 1.18 -18.90
C ASP A 242 -13.30 0.67 -20.15
N GLN A 243 -13.12 1.58 -21.10
CA GLN A 243 -12.38 1.38 -22.35
C GLN A 243 -11.10 2.22 -22.40
N THR A 244 -10.72 2.86 -21.29
CA THR A 244 -9.56 3.75 -21.22
C THR A 244 -8.31 3.01 -20.79
N ILE A 245 -8.40 2.22 -19.71
CA ILE A 245 -7.25 1.48 -19.16
C ILE A 245 -7.41 -0.03 -19.28
N TYR A 246 -8.64 -0.57 -19.15
CA TYR A 246 -8.90 -2.02 -19.17
C TYR A 246 -9.06 -2.65 -20.55
N HIS A 247 -9.12 -1.86 -21.62
CA HIS A 247 -9.43 -2.33 -22.99
C HIS A 247 -8.39 -3.27 -23.61
N LYS A 248 -7.21 -3.42 -23.03
CA LYS A 248 -6.16 -4.34 -23.52
C LYS A 248 -6.08 -5.67 -22.78
N GLY A 249 -7.01 -5.90 -21.85
CA GLY A 249 -7.05 -7.14 -21.08
C GLY A 249 -6.04 -7.25 -19.94
N TYR A 250 -5.34 -6.16 -19.60
CA TYR A 250 -4.52 -6.11 -18.39
C TYR A 250 -5.41 -6.14 -17.14
N ASN A 251 -5.00 -6.88 -16.13
CA ASN A 251 -5.65 -6.82 -14.82
C ASN A 251 -5.21 -5.58 -14.03
N ALA A 252 -5.87 -5.33 -12.89
CA ALA A 252 -5.61 -4.16 -12.06
C ALA A 252 -4.17 -4.10 -11.52
N THR A 253 -3.57 -5.26 -11.19
CA THR A 253 -2.18 -5.34 -10.72
C THR A 253 -1.20 -4.90 -11.81
N GLU A 254 -1.39 -5.41 -13.02
CA GLU A 254 -0.55 -5.05 -14.17
C GLU A 254 -0.69 -3.57 -14.53
N LEU A 255 -1.92 -3.06 -14.56
CA LEU A 255 -2.19 -1.65 -14.83
C LEU A 255 -1.59 -0.73 -13.77
N ARG A 256 -1.70 -1.09 -12.48
CA ARG A 256 -1.08 -0.30 -11.43
C ARG A 256 0.44 -0.24 -11.62
N LYS A 257 1.10 -1.37 -11.93
CA LYS A 257 2.55 -1.44 -12.21
C LYS A 257 2.97 -0.56 -13.40
N LEU A 258 2.09 -0.37 -14.37
CA LEU A 258 2.31 0.55 -15.49
C LEU A 258 2.08 2.01 -15.07
N LEU A 259 1.01 2.29 -14.33
CA LEU A 259 0.60 3.67 -14.00
C LEU A 259 1.37 4.30 -12.83
N ILE A 260 2.15 3.53 -12.07
CA ILE A 260 3.12 4.08 -11.13
C ILE A 260 4.41 4.54 -11.79
N ARG A 261 4.57 4.35 -13.11
CA ARG A 261 5.75 4.82 -13.86
C ARG A 261 5.60 6.28 -14.27
N LYS A 262 6.75 6.91 -14.50
CA LYS A 262 6.84 8.29 -14.98
C LYS A 262 6.13 8.48 -16.32
N ASP A 263 6.34 7.54 -17.25
CA ASP A 263 5.75 7.56 -18.57
C ASP A 263 4.55 6.63 -18.65
N LEU A 264 3.47 7.12 -19.25
CA LEU A 264 2.28 6.32 -19.50
C LEU A 264 2.53 5.33 -20.65
N PRO A 265 1.92 4.14 -20.60
CA PRO A 265 1.93 3.22 -21.73
C PRO A 265 1.30 3.84 -22.99
N ASP A 266 1.85 3.55 -24.17
CA ASP A 266 1.39 4.09 -25.47
C ASP A 266 -0.09 3.82 -25.76
N PHE A 267 -0.65 2.74 -25.20
CA PHE A 267 -2.06 2.38 -25.42
C PHE A 267 -3.04 3.18 -24.57
N ILE A 268 -2.57 4.00 -23.60
CA ILE A 268 -3.41 4.82 -22.74
C ILE A 268 -3.39 6.27 -23.22
N ASN A 269 -4.54 6.75 -23.68
CA ASN A 269 -4.71 8.16 -24.01
C ASN A 269 -4.75 9.00 -22.73
N LYS A 270 -3.82 9.95 -22.59
CA LYS A 270 -3.71 10.79 -21.39
C LYS A 270 -4.99 11.61 -21.13
N ASN A 271 -5.66 12.12 -22.16
CA ASN A 271 -6.89 12.91 -21.97
C ASN A 271 -8.03 12.05 -21.45
N ASP A 272 -8.19 10.85 -21.99
CA ASP A 272 -9.24 9.92 -21.57
C ASP A 272 -8.98 9.40 -20.17
N LEU A 273 -7.71 9.14 -19.80
CA LEU A 273 -7.32 8.77 -18.44
C LEU A 273 -7.74 9.83 -17.42
N TYR A 274 -7.42 11.11 -17.66
CA TYR A 274 -7.79 12.16 -16.71
C TYR A 274 -9.29 12.47 -16.72
N LYS A 275 -10.00 12.22 -17.84
CA LYS A 275 -11.45 12.28 -17.87
C LYS A 275 -12.09 11.17 -17.03
N LEU A 276 -11.62 9.92 -17.16
CA LEU A 276 -12.04 8.80 -16.32
C LEU A 276 -11.75 9.10 -14.83
N THR A 277 -10.54 9.56 -14.53
CA THR A 277 -10.14 9.91 -13.17
C THR A 277 -11.05 10.98 -12.59
N LYS A 278 -11.40 12.02 -13.38
CA LYS A 278 -12.35 13.05 -12.95
C LYS A 278 -13.73 12.48 -12.69
N THR A 279 -14.25 11.62 -13.55
CA THR A 279 -15.55 10.96 -13.35
C THR A 279 -15.59 10.20 -12.03
N ILE A 280 -14.50 9.52 -11.66
CA ILE A 280 -14.40 8.77 -10.40
C ILE A 280 -14.32 9.72 -9.19
N VAL A 281 -13.60 10.84 -9.30
CA VAL A 281 -13.57 11.86 -8.23
C VAL A 281 -14.92 12.55 -8.08
N ASP A 282 -15.62 12.87 -9.18
CA ASP A 282 -17.00 13.40 -9.17
C ASP A 282 -17.95 12.41 -8.49
N LEU A 283 -17.79 11.12 -8.70
CA LEU A 283 -18.59 10.09 -8.04
C LEU A 283 -18.34 10.04 -6.52
N SER A 284 -17.08 10.21 -6.11
CA SER A 284 -16.72 10.33 -4.70
C SER A 284 -17.36 11.58 -4.06
N TYR A 285 -17.29 12.70 -4.78
CA TYR A 285 -17.91 13.96 -4.36
C TYR A 285 -19.43 13.79 -4.15
N GLU A 286 -20.15 13.20 -5.13
CA GLU A 286 -21.57 12.89 -5.01
C GLU A 286 -21.89 12.02 -3.78
N GLY A 287 -21.04 11.03 -3.50
CA GLY A 287 -21.20 10.15 -2.33
C GLY A 287 -21.09 10.93 -1.01
N LEU A 288 -20.16 11.87 -0.91
CA LEU A 288 -20.00 12.72 0.27
C LEU A 288 -21.11 13.76 0.40
N GLU A 289 -21.56 14.39 -0.69
CA GLU A 289 -22.72 15.30 -0.68
C GLU A 289 -23.98 14.63 -0.11
N LYS A 290 -24.23 13.37 -0.50
CA LYS A 290 -25.37 12.59 0.03
C LYS A 290 -25.29 12.35 1.54
N ARG A 291 -24.09 12.32 2.10
CA ARG A 291 -23.88 12.22 3.55
C ARG A 291 -24.26 13.49 4.29
N GLY A 292 -24.13 14.67 3.66
CA GLY A 292 -24.57 15.95 4.19
C GLY A 292 -23.68 16.53 5.31
N TYR A 293 -22.40 16.14 5.40
CA TYR A 293 -21.47 16.63 6.41
C TYR A 293 -20.48 17.68 5.89
N GLY A 294 -20.53 18.03 4.60
CA GLY A 294 -19.62 19.02 3.99
C GLY A 294 -18.20 18.49 3.75
N GLU A 295 -18.03 17.17 3.75
CA GLU A 295 -16.71 16.50 3.61
C GLU A 295 -16.19 16.57 2.17
N GLU A 296 -17.04 16.84 1.19
CA GLU A 296 -16.71 16.90 -0.24
C GLU A 296 -15.67 17.98 -0.57
N ILE A 297 -15.58 19.02 0.25
CA ILE A 297 -14.53 20.05 0.13
C ILE A 297 -13.12 19.48 0.24
N LEU A 298 -12.95 18.38 0.97
CA LEU A 298 -11.67 17.69 1.15
C LEU A 298 -11.15 17.04 -0.13
N LEU A 299 -12.00 16.94 -1.18
CA LEU A 299 -11.58 16.41 -2.49
C LEU A 299 -10.94 17.48 -3.40
N LYS A 300 -10.94 18.74 -3.01
CA LYS A 300 -10.38 19.86 -3.80
C LYS A 300 -8.96 19.56 -4.32
N PRO A 301 -8.00 19.01 -3.52
CA PRO A 301 -6.66 18.71 -4.01
C PRO A 301 -6.66 17.69 -5.17
N LEU A 302 -7.65 16.80 -5.26
CA LEU A 302 -7.72 15.84 -6.37
C LEU A 302 -8.13 16.52 -7.68
N TYR A 303 -9.03 17.49 -7.63
CA TYR A 303 -9.37 18.30 -8.81
C TYR A 303 -8.16 19.09 -9.31
N GLU A 304 -7.38 19.69 -8.41
CA GLU A 304 -6.16 20.40 -8.76
C GLU A 304 -5.15 19.47 -9.45
N ARG A 305 -4.97 18.23 -8.94
CA ARG A 305 -4.11 17.21 -9.57
C ARG A 305 -4.60 16.80 -10.96
N ILE A 306 -5.91 16.70 -11.15
CA ILE A 306 -6.53 16.37 -12.44
C ILE A 306 -6.32 17.50 -13.43
N ASP A 307 -6.54 18.74 -13.03
CA ASP A 307 -6.39 19.92 -13.88
C ASP A 307 -4.92 20.14 -14.30
N GLU A 308 -4.00 20.00 -13.34
CA GLU A 308 -2.56 20.09 -13.59
C GLU A 308 -1.99 18.82 -14.28
N ARG A 309 -2.71 17.70 -14.21
CA ARG A 309 -2.29 16.36 -14.66
C ARG A 309 -1.00 15.89 -13.99
N LEU A 310 -0.89 16.14 -12.69
CA LEU A 310 0.25 15.83 -11.85
C LEU A 310 -0.19 15.28 -10.50
N ASN A 311 0.33 14.11 -10.14
CA ASN A 311 0.31 13.67 -8.75
C ASN A 311 1.49 14.29 -7.95
N PRO A 312 1.55 14.13 -6.63
CA PRO A 312 2.62 14.73 -5.83
C PRO A 312 4.03 14.34 -6.25
N ALA A 313 4.27 13.07 -6.66
CA ALA A 313 5.58 12.63 -7.13
C ALA A 313 5.98 13.34 -8.45
N GLN A 314 5.04 13.48 -9.39
CA GLN A 314 5.27 14.21 -10.63
C GLN A 314 5.46 15.71 -10.38
N LYS A 315 4.77 16.28 -9.39
CA LYS A 315 4.98 17.68 -8.95
C LYS A 315 6.40 17.84 -8.40
N THR A 316 6.87 16.91 -7.57
CA THR A 316 8.27 16.90 -7.07
C THR A 316 9.26 16.90 -8.22
N LEU A 317 9.11 16.01 -9.21
CA LEU A 317 10.00 15.99 -10.39
C LEU A 317 9.97 17.31 -11.16
N LYS A 318 8.79 17.90 -11.36
CA LYS A 318 8.65 19.20 -12.05
C LYS A 318 9.33 20.34 -11.29
N MET A 319 9.26 20.35 -9.97
CA MET A 319 9.91 21.35 -9.12
C MET A 319 11.44 21.19 -9.17
N ARG A 320 11.95 19.98 -9.03
CA ARG A 320 13.39 19.70 -9.16
C ARG A 320 13.95 20.08 -10.53
N ASN A 321 13.22 19.79 -11.60
CA ASN A 321 13.60 20.19 -12.96
C ASN A 321 13.66 21.73 -13.15
N LYS A 322 13.01 22.49 -12.26
CA LYS A 322 13.12 23.96 -12.20
C LYS A 322 14.24 24.44 -11.28
N GLY A 323 15.01 23.53 -10.67
CA GLY A 323 16.10 23.86 -9.77
C GLY A 323 15.68 24.14 -8.33
N ILE A 324 14.45 23.76 -7.94
CA ILE A 324 14.00 23.85 -6.54
C ILE A 324 14.69 22.74 -5.74
N GLU A 325 15.29 23.10 -4.62
CA GLU A 325 16.00 22.16 -3.75
C GLU A 325 15.03 21.21 -3.03
N LEU A 326 15.51 20.02 -2.67
CA LEU A 326 14.69 18.99 -2.04
C LEU A 326 14.13 19.46 -0.69
N GLU A 327 14.93 20.24 0.07
CA GLU A 327 14.54 20.82 1.34
C GLU A 327 13.27 21.70 1.23
N GLU A 328 13.24 22.56 0.22
CA GLU A 328 12.10 23.46 -0.04
C GLU A 328 10.83 22.64 -0.39
N ILE A 329 11.00 21.58 -1.19
CA ILE A 329 9.88 20.68 -1.55
C ILE A 329 9.35 19.93 -0.31
N VAL A 330 10.25 19.45 0.54
CA VAL A 330 9.89 18.77 1.79
C VAL A 330 9.17 19.74 2.74
N GLU A 331 9.63 20.98 2.83
CA GLU A 331 8.98 22.03 3.62
C GLU A 331 7.58 22.32 3.12
N GLU A 332 7.37 22.52 1.80
CA GLU A 332 6.04 22.70 1.20
C GLU A 332 5.10 21.53 1.53
N TYR A 333 5.61 20.28 1.44
CA TYR A 333 4.78 19.09 1.69
C TYR A 333 4.51 18.84 3.18
N SER A 334 5.30 19.42 4.08
CA SER A 334 5.20 19.28 5.53
C SER A 334 4.33 20.35 6.20
N THR A 335 4.00 21.40 5.47
CA THR A 335 3.30 22.58 6.01
C THR A 335 1.79 22.42 5.86
N LEU A 336 1.04 22.88 6.87
CA LEU A 336 -0.39 23.19 6.76
C LEU A 336 -0.48 24.63 6.22
N ASP A 337 -1.38 24.86 5.28
CA ASP A 337 -1.71 26.23 4.87
C ASP A 337 -2.38 26.93 6.08
N ASP A 338 -2.01 28.17 6.37
CA ASP A 338 -2.61 29.03 7.41
C ASP A 338 -4.07 29.40 7.10
#